data_fad339000265d41b693ab3ed67a7387c
#
_entry.id   fad339000265d41b693ab3ed67a7387c
#
_cell.length_a   1.000
_cell.length_b   1.000
_cell.length_c   1.000
_cell.angle_alpha   90.00
_cell.angle_beta   90.00
_cell.angle_gamma   90.00
#
_symmetry.space_group_name_H-M   'P 1'
#
loop_
_entity.id
_entity.type
_entity.pdbx_description
1 polymer ?
#
loop_
_entity_poly.entity_id
_entity_poly.type
_entity_poly.pdbx_seq_one_letter_code
_entity_poly.pdbx_strand_id
1 'polypeptide(L)'
;MTTDKKDTRAEFDNIVNMTAKELRRWLDTDESKSVGQKSEGGGESTGHRSGRRIVDILEKNDLTDDDYAHMRKVVGYTHRHLEQRPSGDIVDSKWRYSLMNWGHDPLKP
;
A
#
# COMPACT_ATOMS: atom_id res chain seq x y z
N MET A 1 24.04 10.47 -2.29
CA MET A 1 23.23 11.10 -1.26
C MET A 1 22.06 10.23 -0.86
N THR A 2 21.83 10.12 0.41
CA THR A 2 20.70 9.33 0.88
C THR A 2 19.40 10.11 0.73
N THR A 3 18.32 9.40 0.43
CA THR A 3 16.99 9.98 0.46
C THR A 3 16.67 10.35 1.89
N ASP A 4 16.42 11.61 2.15
CA ASP A 4 16.09 12.02 3.50
C ASP A 4 14.61 11.77 3.81
N LYS A 5 14.26 11.97 5.07
CA LYS A 5 12.91 11.69 5.54
C LYS A 5 11.86 12.56 4.86
N LYS A 6 12.22 13.79 4.55
CA LYS A 6 11.33 14.73 3.89
C LYS A 6 10.96 14.25 2.49
N ASP A 7 11.95 13.77 1.73
CA ASP A 7 11.71 13.25 0.38
C ASP A 7 10.87 11.97 0.45
N THR A 8 11.18 11.09 1.38
CA THR A 8 10.42 9.86 1.58
C THR A 8 8.96 10.19 1.90
N ARG A 9 8.74 11.15 2.77
CA ARG A 9 7.39 11.56 3.16
C ARG A 9 6.61 12.11 1.96
N ALA A 10 7.26 12.94 1.15
CA ALA A 10 6.62 13.53 -0.02
C ALA A 10 6.24 12.47 -1.04
N GLU A 11 7.12 11.50 -1.29
CA GLU A 11 6.84 10.41 -2.22
C GLU A 11 5.71 9.51 -1.69
N PHE A 12 5.75 9.20 -0.40
CA PHE A 12 4.72 8.39 0.24
C PHE A 12 3.36 9.07 0.15
N ASP A 13 3.30 10.36 0.50
CA ASP A 13 2.05 11.12 0.47
C ASP A 13 1.48 11.22 -0.95
N ASN A 14 2.36 11.25 -1.94
CA ASN A 14 1.94 11.31 -3.34
C ASN A 14 1.38 9.98 -3.82
N ILE A 15 1.98 8.86 -3.41
CA ILE A 15 1.60 7.54 -3.90
C ILE A 15 0.44 6.93 -3.13
N VAL A 16 0.37 7.17 -1.82
CA VAL A 16 -0.73 6.67 -0.98
C VAL A 16 -1.88 7.67 -1.09
N ASN A 17 -2.83 7.35 -1.95
CA ASN A 17 -3.95 8.24 -2.25
C ASN A 17 -5.24 7.83 -1.54
N MET A 18 -5.19 6.81 -0.69
CA MET A 18 -6.31 6.41 0.14
C MET A 18 -6.14 7.00 1.53
N THR A 19 -7.23 7.46 2.13
CA THR A 19 -7.18 7.92 3.52
C THR A 19 -7.08 6.72 4.45
N ALA A 20 -6.70 6.97 5.71
CA ALA A 20 -6.65 5.91 6.71
C ALA A 20 -8.00 5.22 6.84
N LYS A 21 -9.08 5.98 6.83
CA LYS A 21 -10.44 5.44 6.92
C LYS A 21 -10.78 4.57 5.73
N GLU A 22 -10.47 5.03 4.51
CA GLU A 22 -10.71 4.27 3.29
C GLU A 22 -9.91 2.98 3.28
N LEU A 23 -8.64 3.05 3.65
CA LEU A 23 -7.77 1.88 3.66
C LEU A 23 -8.22 0.88 4.71
N ARG A 24 -8.58 1.34 5.90
CA ARG A 24 -9.07 0.45 6.95
C ARG A 24 -10.32 -0.31 6.48
N ARG A 25 -11.23 0.39 5.83
CA ARG A 25 -12.45 -0.22 5.28
C ARG A 25 -12.13 -1.25 4.20
N TRP A 26 -11.20 -0.90 3.32
CA TRP A 26 -10.76 -1.79 2.25
C TRP A 26 -10.15 -3.07 2.80
N LEU A 27 -9.28 -2.94 3.80
CA LEU A 27 -8.58 -4.10 4.38
C LEU A 27 -9.53 -5.10 5.04
N ASP A 28 -10.75 -4.68 5.33
CA ASP A 28 -11.77 -5.53 5.94
C ASP A 28 -12.57 -6.33 4.91
N THR A 29 -12.33 -6.11 3.63
CA THR A 29 -13.06 -6.78 2.55
C THR A 29 -12.43 -8.13 2.22
N ASP A 30 -13.25 -9.03 1.65
CA ASP A 30 -12.76 -10.31 1.16
C ASP A 30 -11.81 -10.14 0.01
N GLU A 31 -12.05 -9.16 -0.86
CA GLU A 31 -11.19 -8.84 -1.99
C GLU A 31 -9.78 -8.51 -1.53
N SER A 32 -9.66 -7.67 -0.51
CA SER A 32 -8.35 -7.32 0.05
C SER A 32 -7.62 -8.56 0.59
N LYS A 33 -8.36 -9.43 1.26
CA LYS A 33 -7.79 -10.62 1.89
C LYS A 33 -7.45 -11.70 0.89
N SER A 34 -8.04 -11.66 -0.29
CA SER A 34 -7.87 -12.69 -1.32
C SER A 34 -6.59 -12.55 -2.12
N VAL A 35 -5.95 -11.38 -2.11
CA VAL A 35 -4.78 -11.11 -2.93
C VAL A 35 -3.53 -10.94 -2.08
N GLY A 36 -2.38 -11.00 -2.75
CA GLY A 36 -1.09 -10.81 -2.11
C GLY A 36 -0.43 -12.13 -1.77
N GLN A 37 0.86 -12.03 -1.47
CA GLN A 37 1.68 -13.18 -1.16
C GLN A 37 1.54 -13.54 0.31
N LYS A 38 1.10 -14.76 0.58
CA LYS A 38 0.92 -15.22 1.95
C LYS A 38 2.15 -15.98 2.42
N SER A 39 2.40 -15.89 3.72
CA SER A 39 3.47 -16.65 4.33
C SER A 39 3.11 -18.13 4.35
N GLU A 40 4.12 -18.97 4.52
CA GLU A 40 3.95 -20.40 4.63
C GLU A 40 3.01 -20.73 5.78
N GLY A 41 2.08 -21.64 5.54
CA GLY A 41 1.09 -21.99 6.54
C GLY A 41 -0.18 -21.15 6.48
N GLY A 42 -0.28 -20.21 5.57
CA GLY A 42 -1.44 -19.34 5.41
C GLY A 42 -1.34 -18.09 6.25
N GLY A 43 -2.48 -17.56 6.63
CA GLY A 43 -2.55 -16.34 7.41
C GLY A 43 -2.64 -15.09 6.55
N GLU A 44 -2.27 -13.97 7.13
CA GLU A 44 -2.38 -12.68 6.46
C GLU A 44 -1.31 -12.50 5.38
N SER A 45 -1.70 -11.98 4.23
CA SER A 45 -0.75 -11.71 3.15
C SER A 45 0.19 -10.56 3.54
N THR A 46 1.35 -10.52 2.87
CA THR A 46 2.31 -9.44 3.06
C THR A 46 1.69 -8.08 2.74
N GLY A 47 0.92 -8.00 1.64
CA GLY A 47 0.27 -6.75 1.26
C GLY A 47 -0.76 -6.30 2.28
N HIS A 48 -1.57 -7.23 2.77
CA HIS A 48 -2.58 -6.91 3.77
C HIS A 48 -1.94 -6.40 5.07
N ARG A 49 -0.87 -7.05 5.50
CA ARG A 49 -0.12 -6.62 6.68
C ARG A 49 0.49 -5.23 6.47
N SER A 50 1.03 -4.98 5.29
CA SER A 50 1.55 -3.66 4.94
C SER A 50 0.46 -2.60 5.01
N GLY A 51 -0.74 -2.92 4.51
CA GLY A 51 -1.87 -1.99 4.57
C GLY A 51 -2.21 -1.57 5.98
N ARG A 52 -2.22 -2.53 6.92
CA ARG A 52 -2.47 -2.19 8.31
C ARG A 52 -1.39 -1.26 8.87
N ARG A 53 -0.14 -1.48 8.49
CA ARG A 53 0.93 -0.61 8.93
C ARG A 53 0.81 0.79 8.30
N ILE A 54 0.37 0.86 7.05
CA ILE A 54 0.13 2.16 6.40
C ILE A 54 -0.94 2.94 7.15
N VAL A 55 -2.01 2.28 7.58
CA VAL A 55 -3.05 2.94 8.39
C VAL A 55 -2.42 3.53 9.66
N ASP A 56 -1.58 2.77 10.34
CA ASP A 56 -0.89 3.27 11.54
C ASP A 56 -0.06 4.51 11.23
N ILE A 57 0.70 4.46 10.13
CA ILE A 57 1.55 5.59 9.73
C ILE A 57 0.72 6.83 9.43
N LEU A 58 -0.41 6.65 8.74
CA LEU A 58 -1.29 7.77 8.38
C LEU A 58 -1.92 8.43 9.61
N GLU A 59 -2.06 7.67 10.71
CA GLU A 59 -2.69 8.16 11.93
C GLU A 59 -1.72 8.63 12.99
N LYS A 60 -0.42 8.42 12.78
CA LYS A 60 0.61 8.81 13.75
C LYS A 60 1.05 10.25 13.53
N ASN A 61 1.39 10.92 14.62
CA ASN A 61 1.99 12.25 14.56
C ASN A 61 3.51 12.17 14.45
N ASP A 62 4.11 11.22 15.15
CA ASP A 62 5.57 11.05 15.16
C ASP A 62 5.94 9.75 14.47
N LEU A 63 6.78 9.84 13.44
CA LEU A 63 7.22 8.68 12.66
C LEU A 63 8.61 8.26 13.11
N THR A 64 8.81 6.94 13.24
CA THR A 64 10.09 6.35 13.58
C THR A 64 10.90 6.06 12.33
N ASP A 65 12.18 5.73 12.51
CA ASP A 65 13.03 5.31 11.40
C ASP A 65 12.46 4.07 10.72
N ASP A 66 11.90 3.14 11.49
CA ASP A 66 11.24 1.95 10.93
C ASP A 66 10.03 2.33 10.08
N ASP A 67 9.27 3.33 10.51
CA ASP A 67 8.14 3.81 9.71
C ASP A 67 8.63 4.35 8.36
N TYR A 68 9.70 5.14 8.36
CA TYR A 68 10.26 5.67 7.12
C TYR A 68 10.80 4.56 6.22
N ALA A 69 11.42 3.54 6.80
CA ALA A 69 11.87 2.39 6.01
C ALA A 69 10.69 1.69 5.34
N HIS A 70 9.59 1.54 6.05
CA HIS A 70 8.38 0.94 5.47
C HIS A 70 7.78 1.82 4.38
N MET A 71 7.78 3.14 4.59
CA MET A 71 7.28 4.09 3.59
C MET A 71 8.07 3.98 2.27
N ARG A 72 9.39 3.84 2.34
CA ARG A 72 10.22 3.63 1.15
C ARG A 72 9.87 2.32 0.45
N LYS A 73 9.60 1.28 1.22
CA LYS A 73 9.19 -0.02 0.68
C LYS A 73 7.86 0.09 -0.05
N VAL A 74 6.90 0.83 0.53
CA VAL A 74 5.59 1.07 -0.08
C VAL A 74 5.75 1.78 -1.42
N VAL A 75 6.55 2.84 -1.46
CA VAL A 75 6.78 3.61 -2.68
C VAL A 75 7.38 2.71 -3.76
N GLY A 76 8.42 1.96 -3.40
CA GLY A 76 9.09 1.08 -4.37
C GLY A 76 8.18 -0.02 -4.91
N TYR A 77 7.44 -0.68 -4.02
CA TYR A 77 6.50 -1.73 -4.43
C TYR A 77 5.44 -1.18 -5.37
N THR A 78 4.85 -0.04 -5.01
CA THR A 78 3.75 0.54 -5.78
C THR A 78 4.22 0.92 -7.19
N HIS A 79 5.40 1.53 -7.30
CA HIS A 79 5.94 1.89 -8.62
C HIS A 79 6.14 0.66 -9.50
N ARG A 80 6.74 -0.41 -8.95
CA ARG A 80 6.96 -1.64 -9.72
C ARG A 80 5.66 -2.28 -10.13
N HIS A 81 4.69 -2.29 -9.24
CA HIS A 81 3.40 -2.93 -9.51
C HIS A 81 2.59 -2.16 -10.55
N LEU A 82 2.69 -0.82 -10.54
CA LEU A 82 2.02 0.01 -11.53
C LEU A 82 2.50 -0.28 -12.94
N GLU A 83 3.76 -0.67 -13.11
CA GLU A 83 4.32 -1.02 -14.42
C GLU A 83 3.76 -2.33 -14.96
N GLN A 84 3.12 -3.13 -14.12
CA GLN A 84 2.58 -4.44 -14.49
C GLN A 84 1.09 -4.37 -14.80
N ARG A 85 0.59 -3.20 -15.15
CA ARG A 85 -0.84 -2.99 -15.40
C ARG A 85 -1.36 -3.95 -16.47
N PRO A 86 -2.41 -4.73 -16.18
CA PRO A 86 -3.01 -5.61 -17.17
C PRO A 86 -3.79 -4.80 -18.22
N SER A 87 -4.03 -5.41 -19.36
CA SER A 87 -4.86 -4.79 -20.39
C SER A 87 -6.34 -4.94 -20.02
N GLY A 88 -7.16 -4.03 -20.51
CA GLY A 88 -8.61 -4.08 -20.30
C GLY A 88 -9.05 -3.40 -19.01
N ASP A 89 -10.24 -3.76 -18.57
CA ASP A 89 -10.86 -3.16 -17.38
C ASP A 89 -10.18 -3.68 -16.12
N ILE A 90 -9.73 -2.76 -15.27
CA ILE A 90 -9.00 -3.12 -14.06
C ILE A 90 -9.84 -3.00 -12.78
N VAL A 91 -11.11 -2.60 -12.88
CA VAL A 91 -11.94 -2.30 -11.70
C VAL A 91 -11.94 -3.46 -10.70
N ASP A 92 -12.15 -4.68 -11.19
CA ASP A 92 -12.21 -5.87 -10.35
C ASP A 92 -10.96 -6.75 -10.48
N SER A 93 -9.85 -6.18 -10.92
CA SER A 93 -8.62 -6.95 -11.11
C SER A 93 -7.87 -7.17 -9.80
N LYS A 94 -7.21 -8.31 -9.69
CA LYS A 94 -6.33 -8.59 -8.56
C LYS A 94 -5.17 -7.59 -8.50
N TRP A 95 -4.76 -7.09 -9.66
CA TRP A 95 -3.73 -6.07 -9.76
C TRP A 95 -4.13 -4.81 -8.98
N ARG A 96 -5.38 -4.34 -9.18
CA ARG A 96 -5.90 -3.19 -8.45
C ARG A 96 -6.03 -3.49 -6.97
N TYR A 97 -6.54 -4.67 -6.61
CA TYR A 97 -6.73 -5.05 -5.21
C TYR A 97 -5.41 -5.07 -4.46
N SER A 98 -4.35 -5.59 -5.10
CA SER A 98 -3.02 -5.58 -4.48
C SER A 98 -2.51 -4.16 -4.25
N LEU A 99 -2.70 -3.27 -5.22
CA LEU A 99 -2.30 -1.86 -5.05
C LEU A 99 -3.05 -1.20 -3.91
N MET A 100 -4.35 -1.46 -3.78
CA MET A 100 -5.14 -0.88 -2.72
C MET A 100 -4.68 -1.35 -1.34
N ASN A 101 -4.19 -2.59 -1.22
CA ASN A 101 -3.60 -3.07 0.03
C ASN A 101 -2.38 -2.25 0.43
N TRP A 102 -1.69 -1.66 -0.55
CA TRP A 102 -0.55 -0.78 -0.31
C TRP A 102 -0.95 0.69 -0.28
N GLY A 103 -2.24 0.97 -0.15
CA GLY A 103 -2.74 2.33 0.02
C GLY A 103 -2.90 3.13 -1.24
N HIS A 104 -2.78 2.49 -2.41
CA HIS A 104 -2.88 3.18 -3.69
C HIS A 104 -4.05 2.64 -4.50
N ASP A 105 -5.02 3.50 -4.80
CA ASP A 105 -6.12 3.14 -5.69
C ASP A 105 -5.83 3.76 -7.07
N PRO A 106 -5.52 2.93 -8.09
CA PRO A 106 -5.15 3.45 -9.40
C PRO A 106 -6.30 4.15 -10.14
N LEU A 107 -7.53 3.99 -9.67
CA LEU A 107 -8.69 4.64 -10.26
C LEU A 107 -9.00 6.01 -9.65
N LYS A 108 -8.34 6.39 -8.57
CA LYS A 108 -8.51 7.73 -8.02
C LYS A 108 -7.79 8.76 -8.87
N PRO A 109 -8.41 9.92 -9.07
CA PRO A 109 -7.77 11.01 -9.82
C PRO A 109 -6.56 11.58 -9.11
#